data_7f595ea7fd3c8b13c88f479771de4f17
#
_entry.id   7f595ea7fd3c8b13c88f479771de4f17
#
_cell.length_a   1.000
_cell.length_b   1.000
_cell.length_c   1.000
_cell.angle_alpha   90.00
_cell.angle_beta   90.00
_cell.angle_gamma   90.00
#
_symmetry.space_group_name_H-M   'P 1'
#
loop_
_entity.id
_entity.type
_entity.pdbx_description
1 polymer ?
#
loop_
_entity_poly.entity_id
_entity_poly.type
_entity_poly.pdbx_seq_one_letter_code
_entity_poly.pdbx_strand_id
1 'polypeptide(L)'
;MTVVLFVCTGNAARSQMAEGWFKMLKPEFTVLSAGTKPEKVSRKAIKAMNEVGLDIATHTSKHLDMVDWKNTNFAITLCSSADETCVLMDWPEKCNRLHWPIKDPESEDDFRNARDEIKLLIEDFLTKI
;
A
#
# COMPACT_ATOMS: atom_id res chain seq x y z
N MET A 1 -3.92 -6.44 18.13
CA MET A 1 -3.21 -5.43 17.28
C MET A 1 -3.82 -5.43 15.89
N THR A 2 -4.11 -4.27 15.38
CA THR A 2 -4.70 -4.13 14.04
C THR A 2 -3.62 -4.18 12.97
N VAL A 3 -3.82 -5.03 11.97
CA VAL A 3 -2.88 -5.23 10.86
C VAL A 3 -3.55 -4.81 9.55
N VAL A 4 -2.89 -3.91 8.82
CA VAL A 4 -3.34 -3.42 7.51
C VAL A 4 -2.32 -3.82 6.45
N LEU A 5 -2.80 -4.39 5.36
CA LEU A 5 -1.96 -4.80 4.23
C LEU A 5 -2.35 -4.02 2.99
N PHE A 6 -1.37 -3.37 2.37
CA PHE A 6 -1.54 -2.73 1.07
C PHE A 6 -0.95 -3.60 -0.03
N VAL A 7 -1.71 -3.81 -1.10
CA VAL A 7 -1.29 -4.66 -2.22
C VAL A 7 -1.39 -3.89 -3.54
N CYS A 8 -0.32 -3.96 -4.33
CA CYS A 8 -0.34 -3.52 -5.72
C CYS A 8 0.43 -4.55 -6.55
N THR A 9 0.64 -4.30 -7.83
CA THR A 9 1.33 -5.28 -8.68
C THR A 9 2.79 -5.40 -8.30
N GLY A 10 3.55 -4.30 -8.38
CA GLY A 10 5.01 -4.34 -8.22
C GLY A 10 5.50 -4.21 -6.79
N ASN A 11 4.67 -3.78 -5.85
CA ASN A 11 5.13 -3.35 -4.52
C ASN A 11 6.31 -2.39 -4.63
N ALA A 12 6.27 -1.55 -5.66
CA ALA A 12 7.36 -0.64 -6.00
C ALA A 12 7.03 0.82 -5.74
N ALA A 13 5.76 1.22 -5.91
CA ALA A 13 5.35 2.61 -5.78
C ALA A 13 4.11 2.78 -4.91
N ARG A 14 2.92 2.47 -5.43
CA ARG A 14 1.65 2.78 -4.76
C ARG A 14 1.55 2.18 -3.36
N SER A 15 1.78 0.89 -3.21
CA SER A 15 1.70 0.23 -1.90
C SER A 15 2.84 0.65 -0.97
N GLN A 16 4.02 0.99 -1.50
CA GLN A 16 5.13 1.48 -0.69
C GLN A 16 4.85 2.88 -0.14
N MET A 17 4.27 3.75 -0.96
CA MET A 17 3.86 5.09 -0.50
C MET A 17 2.75 4.98 0.55
N ALA A 18 1.80 4.07 0.36
CA ALA A 18 0.74 3.83 1.33
C ALA A 18 1.30 3.34 2.67
N GLU A 19 2.25 2.41 2.64
CA GLU A 19 2.90 1.93 3.85
C GLU A 19 3.61 3.08 4.58
N GLY A 20 4.33 3.92 3.86
CA GLY A 20 5.03 5.07 4.44
C GLY A 20 4.08 6.05 5.13
N TRP A 21 2.99 6.42 4.46
CA TRP A 21 1.98 7.29 5.04
C TRP A 21 1.32 6.68 6.27
N PHE A 22 0.94 5.41 6.18
CA PHE A 22 0.20 4.75 7.26
C PHE A 22 1.04 4.63 8.53
N LYS A 23 2.32 4.30 8.40
CA LYS A 23 3.24 4.24 9.54
C LYS A 23 3.34 5.58 10.27
N MET A 24 3.31 6.67 9.50
CA MET A 24 3.39 8.01 10.07
C MET A 24 2.06 8.43 10.72
N LEU A 25 0.94 8.15 10.05
CA LEU A 25 -0.39 8.61 10.49
C LEU A 25 -0.97 7.76 11.62
N LYS A 26 -0.62 6.47 11.69
CA LYS A 26 -1.17 5.55 12.69
C LYS A 26 -0.08 4.55 13.14
N PRO A 27 0.93 5.01 13.88
CA PRO A 27 2.08 4.16 14.25
C PRO A 27 1.74 2.98 15.16
N GLU A 28 0.59 2.99 15.82
CA GLU A 28 0.17 1.89 16.67
C GLU A 28 -0.38 0.68 15.90
N PHE A 29 -0.69 0.84 14.60
CA PHE A 29 -1.10 -0.29 13.77
C PHE A 29 0.12 -0.95 13.15
N THR A 30 0.02 -2.24 12.87
CA THR A 30 1.00 -2.93 12.03
C THR A 30 0.59 -2.74 10.58
N VAL A 31 1.49 -2.21 9.76
CA VAL A 31 1.22 -2.05 8.32
C VAL A 31 2.20 -2.87 7.51
N LEU A 32 1.67 -3.58 6.53
CA LEU A 32 2.42 -4.40 5.60
C LEU A 32 2.13 -3.95 4.17
N SER A 33 3.05 -4.21 3.26
CA SER A 33 2.79 -4.04 1.83
C SER A 33 3.38 -5.20 1.05
N ALA A 34 2.78 -5.52 -0.08
CA ALA A 34 3.24 -6.61 -0.92
C ALA A 34 2.76 -6.42 -2.36
N GLY A 35 3.33 -7.20 -3.27
CA GLY A 35 2.95 -7.20 -4.67
C GLY A 35 2.71 -8.59 -5.21
N THR A 36 1.96 -8.66 -6.30
CA THR A 36 1.71 -9.93 -6.99
C THR A 36 2.86 -10.28 -7.96
N LYS A 37 3.60 -9.25 -8.40
CA LYS A 37 4.81 -9.38 -9.23
C LYS A 37 5.84 -8.34 -8.77
N PRO A 38 6.56 -8.60 -7.66
CA PRO A 38 7.43 -7.60 -7.06
C PRO A 38 8.51 -7.07 -7.98
N GLU A 39 8.71 -5.76 -7.92
CA GLU A 39 9.79 -5.05 -8.60
C GLU A 39 10.51 -4.18 -7.58
N LYS A 40 11.72 -3.73 -7.91
CA LYS A 40 12.49 -2.86 -7.02
C LYS A 40 11.70 -1.59 -6.67
N VAL A 41 11.83 -1.11 -5.43
CA VAL A 41 11.15 0.12 -4.98
C VAL A 41 11.53 1.29 -5.91
N SER A 42 10.51 1.99 -6.41
CA SER A 42 10.66 3.05 -7.40
C SER A 42 11.43 4.25 -6.86
N ARG A 43 12.43 4.71 -7.60
CA ARG A 43 13.17 5.93 -7.26
C ARG A 43 12.28 7.16 -7.25
N LYS A 44 11.32 7.23 -8.17
CA LYS A 44 10.36 8.34 -8.23
C LYS A 44 9.44 8.35 -7.02
N ALA A 45 9.05 7.17 -6.54
CA ALA A 45 8.27 7.05 -5.31
C ALA A 45 9.10 7.50 -4.10
N ILE A 46 10.35 7.07 -4.00
CA ILE A 46 11.27 7.50 -2.94
C ILE A 46 11.39 9.03 -2.93
N LYS A 47 11.60 9.63 -4.10
CA LYS A 47 11.73 11.08 -4.25
C LYS A 47 10.44 11.80 -3.82
N ALA A 48 9.29 11.34 -4.30
CA ALA A 48 8.00 11.94 -3.96
C ALA A 48 7.74 11.90 -2.45
N MET A 49 8.07 10.79 -1.78
CA MET A 49 7.89 10.68 -0.34
C MET A 49 8.90 11.53 0.44
N ASN A 50 10.14 11.66 -0.04
CA ASN A 50 11.13 12.54 0.57
C ASN A 50 10.66 14.00 0.57
N GLU A 51 9.92 14.42 -0.45
CA GLU A 51 9.40 15.78 -0.55
C GLU A 51 8.43 16.13 0.60
N VAL A 52 7.82 15.13 1.21
CA VAL A 52 6.91 15.30 2.34
C VAL A 52 7.53 14.79 3.67
N GLY A 53 8.84 14.59 3.67
CA GLY A 53 9.58 14.22 4.88
C GLY A 53 9.53 12.76 5.26
N LEU A 54 9.14 11.87 4.35
CA LEU A 54 9.06 10.43 4.60
C LEU A 54 10.07 9.67 3.74
N ASP A 55 10.94 8.89 4.38
CA ASP A 55 11.94 8.08 3.70
C ASP A 55 11.46 6.65 3.55
N ILE A 56 11.22 6.21 2.31
CA ILE A 56 10.90 4.82 2.00
C ILE A 56 12.06 4.08 1.30
N ALA A 57 13.24 4.69 1.25
CA ALA A 57 14.40 4.09 0.59
C ALA A 57 14.84 2.78 1.25
N THR A 58 14.55 2.61 2.54
CA THR A 58 14.88 1.40 3.29
C THR A 58 13.82 0.30 3.17
N HIS A 59 12.68 0.61 2.56
CA HIS A 59 11.63 -0.39 2.34
C HIS A 59 12.09 -1.45 1.33
N THR A 60 11.56 -2.66 1.49
CA THR A 60 11.84 -3.76 0.57
C THR A 60 10.57 -4.15 -0.17
N SER A 61 10.72 -4.43 -1.46
CA SER A 61 9.64 -4.97 -2.27
C SER A 61 9.55 -6.49 -2.04
N LYS A 62 8.34 -7.01 -1.90
CA LYS A 62 8.14 -8.42 -1.58
C LYS A 62 6.86 -8.97 -2.17
N HIS A 63 6.86 -10.27 -2.43
CA HIS A 63 5.70 -10.98 -2.94
C HIS A 63 4.65 -11.17 -1.83
N LEU A 64 3.37 -11.16 -2.21
CA LEU A 64 2.25 -11.36 -1.30
C LEU A 64 2.39 -12.62 -0.44
N ASP A 65 2.93 -13.71 -1.01
CA ASP A 65 3.15 -14.96 -0.28
C ASP A 65 4.20 -14.84 0.83
N MET A 66 5.01 -13.79 0.82
CA MET A 66 6.05 -13.55 1.83
C MET A 66 5.54 -12.81 3.05
N VAL A 67 4.31 -12.33 3.04
CA VAL A 67 3.69 -11.65 4.17
C VAL A 67 2.57 -12.51 4.75
N ASP A 68 2.31 -12.32 6.04
CA ASP A 68 1.26 -13.07 6.74
C ASP A 68 -0.12 -12.47 6.46
N TRP A 69 -0.57 -12.61 5.22
CA TRP A 69 -1.83 -12.03 4.77
C TRP A 69 -3.05 -12.62 5.45
N LYS A 70 -2.95 -13.85 5.97
CA LYS A 70 -4.07 -14.51 6.69
C LYS A 70 -4.35 -13.90 8.06
N ASN A 71 -3.42 -13.14 8.61
CA ASN A 71 -3.56 -12.48 9.91
C ASN A 71 -3.75 -10.97 9.80
N THR A 72 -4.32 -10.50 8.69
CA THR A 72 -4.63 -9.09 8.48
C THR A 72 -6.08 -8.79 8.86
N ASN A 73 -6.33 -7.57 9.31
CA ASN A 73 -7.67 -7.06 9.59
C ASN A 73 -8.25 -6.29 8.40
N PHE A 74 -7.37 -5.69 7.61
CA PHE A 74 -7.73 -4.94 6.40
C PHE A 74 -6.73 -5.28 5.31
N ALA A 75 -7.23 -5.60 4.12
CA ALA A 75 -6.41 -5.80 2.93
C ALA A 75 -6.90 -4.82 1.85
N ILE A 76 -6.05 -3.90 1.46
CA ILE A 76 -6.41 -2.80 0.57
C ILE A 76 -5.60 -2.93 -0.71
N THR A 77 -6.29 -3.17 -1.82
CA THR A 77 -5.66 -3.24 -3.14
C THR A 77 -5.68 -1.87 -3.80
N LEU A 78 -4.58 -1.50 -4.44
CA LEU A 78 -4.40 -0.18 -5.03
C LEU A 78 -4.40 -0.20 -6.56
N CYS A 79 -4.53 -1.38 -7.15
CA CYS A 79 -4.66 -1.53 -8.60
C CYS A 79 -5.59 -2.69 -8.93
N SER A 80 -6.17 -2.67 -10.14
CA SER A 80 -7.15 -3.69 -10.55
C SER A 80 -6.54 -5.08 -10.67
N SER A 81 -5.31 -5.18 -11.16
CA SER A 81 -4.61 -6.47 -11.29
C SER A 81 -4.42 -7.16 -9.94
N ALA A 82 -3.99 -6.41 -8.92
CA ALA A 82 -3.84 -6.95 -7.57
C ALA A 82 -5.20 -7.33 -6.97
N ASP A 83 -6.23 -6.53 -7.22
CA ASP A 83 -7.58 -6.80 -6.75
C ASP A 83 -8.12 -8.11 -7.34
N GLU A 84 -7.94 -8.33 -8.64
CA GLU A 84 -8.34 -9.57 -9.31
C GLU A 84 -7.68 -10.80 -8.68
N THR A 85 -6.41 -10.70 -8.34
CA THR A 85 -5.67 -11.78 -7.66
C THR A 85 -6.23 -11.98 -6.25
N CYS A 86 -6.42 -10.92 -5.49
CA CYS A 86 -6.87 -11.00 -4.11
C CYS A 86 -8.28 -11.55 -3.98
N VAL A 87 -9.17 -11.28 -4.94
CA VAL A 87 -10.54 -11.81 -4.95
C VAL A 87 -10.55 -13.35 -4.93
N LEU A 88 -9.53 -13.97 -5.53
CA LEU A 88 -9.43 -15.43 -5.63
C LEU A 88 -8.80 -16.09 -4.41
N MET A 89 -8.31 -15.30 -3.45
CA MET A 89 -7.63 -15.82 -2.27
C MET A 89 -8.62 -16.10 -1.13
N ASP A 90 -8.25 -17.05 -0.28
CA ASP A 90 -9.09 -17.48 0.84
C ASP A 90 -8.80 -16.64 2.09
N TRP A 91 -9.31 -15.41 2.08
CA TRP A 91 -9.16 -14.50 3.21
C TRP A 91 -10.00 -14.92 4.40
N PRO A 92 -9.51 -14.75 5.64
CA PRO A 92 -10.31 -15.02 6.83
C PRO A 92 -11.48 -14.02 6.95
N GLU A 93 -12.56 -14.43 7.60
CA GLU A 93 -13.75 -13.57 7.78
C GLU A 93 -13.44 -12.26 8.49
N LYS A 94 -12.46 -12.26 9.41
CA LYS A 94 -12.07 -11.04 10.13
C LYS A 94 -11.43 -9.98 9.24
N CYS A 95 -10.98 -10.36 8.04
CA CYS A 95 -10.32 -9.43 7.13
C CYS A 95 -11.33 -8.69 6.27
N ASN A 96 -11.35 -7.37 6.38
CA ASN A 96 -12.12 -6.51 5.50
C ASN A 96 -11.27 -6.16 4.30
N ARG A 97 -11.75 -6.51 3.09
CA ARG A 97 -11.06 -6.21 1.84
C ARG A 97 -11.63 -4.95 1.23
N LEU A 98 -10.73 -4.03 0.87
CA LEU A 98 -11.07 -2.75 0.25
C LEU A 98 -10.28 -2.61 -1.05
N HIS A 99 -10.82 -1.82 -1.97
CA HIS A 99 -10.14 -1.51 -3.22
C HIS A 99 -10.13 0.00 -3.44
N TRP A 100 -8.93 0.58 -3.48
CA TRP A 100 -8.72 1.99 -3.76
C TRP A 100 -7.96 2.08 -5.10
N PRO A 101 -8.66 2.24 -6.22
CA PRO A 101 -7.97 2.29 -7.52
C PRO A 101 -7.15 3.57 -7.64
N ILE A 102 -5.83 3.40 -7.71
CA ILE A 102 -4.88 4.50 -7.91
C ILE A 102 -4.27 4.30 -9.29
N LYS A 103 -4.33 5.34 -10.12
CA LYS A 103 -3.70 5.31 -11.44
C LYS A 103 -2.21 5.00 -11.30
N ASP A 104 -1.68 4.14 -12.18
CA ASP A 104 -0.24 3.82 -12.19
C ASP A 104 0.56 5.07 -12.55
N PRO A 105 1.38 5.60 -11.64
CA PRO A 105 2.10 6.84 -11.90
C PRO A 105 3.28 6.61 -12.84
N GLU A 106 3.52 7.55 -13.76
CA GLU A 106 4.61 7.50 -14.71
C GLU A 106 5.56 8.70 -14.56
N SER A 107 5.02 9.92 -14.58
CA SER A 107 5.80 11.14 -14.41
C SER A 107 6.01 11.47 -12.94
N GLU A 108 6.95 12.38 -12.65
CA GLU A 108 7.14 12.86 -11.28
C GLU A 108 5.87 13.48 -10.72
N ASP A 109 5.12 14.24 -11.54
CA ASP A 109 3.85 14.82 -11.11
C ASP A 109 2.80 13.74 -10.83
N ASP A 110 2.76 12.67 -11.62
CA ASP A 110 1.88 11.54 -11.37
C ASP A 110 2.18 10.89 -10.01
N PHE A 111 3.47 10.76 -9.66
CA PHE A 111 3.86 10.21 -8.37
C PHE A 111 3.44 11.12 -7.21
N ARG A 112 3.55 12.45 -7.39
CA ARG A 112 3.07 13.40 -6.39
C ARG A 112 1.56 13.32 -6.22
N ASN A 113 0.82 13.22 -7.33
CA ASN A 113 -0.63 13.11 -7.30
C ASN A 113 -1.08 11.81 -6.62
N ALA A 114 -0.44 10.68 -6.96
CA ALA A 114 -0.73 9.40 -6.32
C ALA A 114 -0.41 9.44 -4.82
N ARG A 115 0.74 9.99 -4.45
CA ARG A 115 1.13 10.19 -3.05
C ARG A 115 0.06 10.96 -2.26
N ASP A 116 -0.40 12.06 -2.81
CA ASP A 116 -1.35 12.94 -2.12
C ASP A 116 -2.75 12.32 -2.06
N GLU A 117 -3.16 11.62 -3.10
CA GLU A 117 -4.42 10.89 -3.13
C GLU A 117 -4.44 9.77 -2.10
N ILE A 118 -3.35 9.01 -2.01
CA ILE A 118 -3.23 7.91 -1.03
C ILE A 118 -3.31 8.45 0.39
N LYS A 119 -2.68 9.59 0.67
CA LYS A 119 -2.77 10.22 2.00
C LYS A 119 -4.21 10.53 2.36
N LEU A 120 -4.96 11.14 1.44
CA LEU A 120 -6.36 11.50 1.69
C LEU A 120 -7.23 10.27 1.93
N LEU A 121 -7.00 9.20 1.17
CA LEU A 121 -7.73 7.95 1.35
C LEU A 121 -7.43 7.31 2.71
N ILE A 122 -6.19 7.33 3.15
CA ILE A 122 -5.82 6.80 4.47
C ILE A 122 -6.45 7.65 5.58
N GLU A 123 -6.39 8.97 5.48
CA GLU A 123 -6.98 9.86 6.46
C GLU A 123 -8.49 9.61 6.59
N ASP A 124 -9.19 9.49 5.46
CA ASP A 124 -10.62 9.17 5.44
C ASP A 124 -10.90 7.80 6.08
N PHE A 125 -10.10 6.80 5.72
CA PHE A 125 -10.20 5.46 6.28
C PHE A 125 -10.07 5.46 7.81
N LEU A 126 -9.10 6.21 8.32
CA LEU A 126 -8.84 6.29 9.76
C LEU A 126 -9.98 6.95 10.54
N THR A 127 -10.82 7.75 9.90
CA THR A 127 -12.00 8.34 10.54
C THR A 127 -13.15 7.35 10.68
N LYS A 128 -13.11 6.23 9.95
CA LYS A 128 -14.22 5.27 9.85
C LYS A 128 -13.99 4.00 10.67
N ILE A 129 -12.83 3.83 11.24
CA ILE A 129 -12.49 2.62 11.99
C ILE A 129 -12.22 2.91 13.47
#